data_ff00390bef1f68936cca1464e63d59ce
#
_entry.id   ff00390bef1f68936cca1464e63d59ce
#
_cell.length_a   1.000
_cell.length_b   1.000
_cell.length_c   1.000
_cell.angle_alpha   90.00
_cell.angle_beta   90.00
_cell.angle_gamma   90.00
#
_symmetry.space_group_name_H-M   'P 1'
#
loop_
_entity.id
_entity.type
_entity.pdbx_description
1 polymer ?
#
loop_
_entity_poly.entity_id
_entity_poly.type
_entity_poly.pdbx_seq_one_letter_code
_entity_poly.pdbx_strand_id
1 'polypeptide(L)'
;MELSIHTRSIEITGALRDLISRRLHFALDVFGDRLRQASVHLGDINGPRGGVDKSCQITVAIRGVGEVLARAQATSTEAALTHASRRLKYLVSEAVRQARRPATESIRRMSPAA
;
A
#
# COMPACT_ATOMS: atom_id res chain seq x y z
N MET A 1 11.02 -0.61 -9.37
CA MET A 1 10.43 -0.64 -8.03
C MET A 1 11.10 -1.74 -7.21
N GLU A 2 11.56 -1.39 -6.05
CA GLU A 2 12.14 -2.36 -5.13
C GLU A 2 11.05 -2.85 -4.16
N LEU A 3 10.81 -4.15 -4.14
CA LEU A 3 9.72 -4.74 -3.37
C LEU A 3 10.28 -5.54 -2.19
N SER A 4 9.80 -5.22 -0.99
CA SER A 4 10.10 -5.96 0.22
C SER A 4 8.83 -6.57 0.78
N ILE A 5 8.87 -7.84 1.17
CA ILE A 5 7.73 -8.55 1.72
C ILE A 5 8.09 -9.05 3.11
N HIS A 6 7.28 -8.68 4.09
CA HIS A 6 7.45 -9.09 5.48
C HIS A 6 6.19 -9.79 5.95
N THR A 7 6.34 -10.92 6.61
CA THR A 7 5.19 -11.68 7.11
C THR A 7 5.34 -11.97 8.60
N ARG A 8 4.21 -12.09 9.25
CA ARG A 8 4.11 -12.50 10.64
C ARG A 8 3.05 -13.58 10.73
N SER A 9 3.47 -14.80 11.06
CA SER A 9 2.60 -15.97 11.17
C SER A 9 1.90 -16.33 9.85
N ILE A 10 2.49 -15.96 8.72
CA ILE A 10 2.01 -16.31 7.39
C ILE A 10 3.21 -16.79 6.59
N GLU A 11 3.07 -17.94 5.93
CA GLU A 11 4.13 -18.49 5.10
C GLU A 11 4.20 -17.76 3.76
N ILE A 12 5.41 -17.35 3.36
CA ILE A 12 5.64 -16.77 2.04
C ILE A 12 5.92 -17.91 1.06
N THR A 13 4.93 -18.21 0.22
CA THR A 13 5.11 -19.16 -0.88
C THR A 13 5.46 -18.39 -2.15
N GLY A 14 5.97 -19.10 -3.16
CA GLY A 14 6.21 -18.51 -4.47
C GLY A 14 4.92 -17.95 -5.07
N ALA A 15 3.81 -18.67 -4.91
CA ALA A 15 2.50 -18.24 -5.40
C ALA A 15 2.06 -16.93 -4.74
N LEU A 16 2.26 -16.81 -3.43
CA LEU A 16 1.91 -15.59 -2.70
C LEU A 16 2.78 -14.41 -3.15
N ARG A 17 4.08 -14.65 -3.30
CA ARG A 17 5.01 -13.62 -3.77
C ARG A 17 4.62 -13.11 -5.16
N ASP A 18 4.28 -14.03 -6.07
CA ASP A 18 3.84 -13.67 -7.42
C ASP A 18 2.54 -12.89 -7.39
N LEU A 19 1.60 -13.28 -6.53
CA LEU A 19 0.33 -12.59 -6.40
C LEU A 19 0.54 -11.17 -5.90
N ILE A 20 1.39 -10.98 -4.91
CA ILE A 20 1.72 -9.66 -4.38
C ILE A 20 2.30 -8.78 -5.48
N SER A 21 3.27 -9.31 -6.20
CA SER A 21 3.93 -8.59 -7.29
C SER A 21 2.92 -8.15 -8.35
N ARG A 22 2.06 -9.06 -8.79
CA ARG A 22 1.05 -8.76 -9.81
C ARG A 22 0.05 -7.71 -9.34
N ARG A 23 -0.42 -7.81 -8.10
CA ARG A 23 -1.37 -6.85 -7.55
C ARG A 23 -0.78 -5.45 -7.47
N LEU A 24 0.48 -5.35 -7.05
CA LEU A 24 1.15 -4.06 -6.96
C LEU A 24 1.43 -3.47 -8.33
N HIS A 25 1.89 -4.27 -9.28
CA HIS A 25 2.10 -3.80 -10.65
C HIS A 25 0.79 -3.30 -11.25
N PHE A 26 -0.29 -4.05 -11.07
CA PHE A 26 -1.59 -3.65 -11.59
C PHE A 26 -2.05 -2.32 -10.99
N ALA A 27 -1.87 -2.14 -9.68
CA ALA A 27 -2.33 -0.94 -8.99
C ALA A 27 -1.49 0.29 -9.29
N LEU A 28 -0.18 0.11 -9.55
CA LEU A 28 0.79 1.19 -9.53
C LEU A 28 1.55 1.39 -10.84
N ASP A 29 1.29 0.57 -11.85
CA ASP A 29 2.03 0.60 -13.12
C ASP A 29 2.02 1.97 -13.78
N VAL A 30 0.93 2.71 -13.65
CA VAL A 30 0.78 4.03 -14.23
C VAL A 30 1.82 5.04 -13.71
N PHE A 31 2.40 4.80 -12.55
CA PHE A 31 3.37 5.72 -11.95
C PHE A 31 4.81 5.46 -12.41
N GLY A 32 5.07 4.30 -13.02
CA GLY A 32 6.34 3.98 -13.68
C GLY A 32 7.57 4.21 -12.81
N ASP A 33 8.55 4.94 -13.35
CA ASP A 33 9.84 5.20 -12.69
C ASP A 33 9.72 6.04 -11.42
N ARG A 34 8.59 6.65 -11.16
CA ARG A 34 8.38 7.43 -9.95
C ARG A 34 8.26 6.54 -8.72
N LEU A 35 7.88 5.27 -8.91
CA LEU A 35 7.85 4.30 -7.82
C LEU A 35 9.25 3.86 -7.47
N ARG A 36 9.68 4.17 -6.25
CA ARG A 36 11.02 3.82 -5.80
C ARG A 36 11.04 2.54 -5.01
N GLN A 37 10.11 2.39 -4.08
CA GLN A 37 10.11 1.27 -3.15
C GLN A 37 8.69 0.95 -2.72
N ALA A 38 8.43 -0.35 -2.51
CA ALA A 38 7.18 -0.83 -1.95
C ALA A 38 7.50 -1.86 -0.87
N SER A 39 6.81 -1.76 0.25
CA SER A 39 6.92 -2.72 1.35
C SER A 39 5.55 -3.26 1.66
N VAL A 40 5.44 -4.59 1.74
CA VAL A 40 4.19 -5.26 2.06
C VAL A 40 4.37 -6.02 3.37
N HIS A 41 3.51 -5.74 4.34
CA HIS A 41 3.49 -6.43 5.62
C HIS A 41 2.19 -7.20 5.73
N LEU A 42 2.32 -8.52 5.86
CA LEU A 42 1.19 -9.43 6.01
C LEU A 42 1.21 -10.04 7.40
N GLY A 43 0.07 -10.11 8.04
CA GLY A 43 -0.01 -10.67 9.38
C GLY A 43 -1.27 -11.47 9.59
N ASP A 44 -1.17 -12.45 10.49
CA ASP A 44 -2.29 -13.23 10.99
C ASP A 44 -2.48 -12.81 12.45
N ILE A 45 -3.53 -12.06 12.72
CA ILE A 45 -3.74 -11.44 14.02
C ILE A 45 -4.25 -12.45 15.05
N ASN A 46 -5.18 -13.30 14.65
CA ASN A 46 -5.86 -14.22 15.55
C ASN A 46 -5.42 -15.68 15.42
N GLY A 47 -4.52 -15.96 14.47
CA GLY A 47 -4.05 -17.32 14.25
C GLY A 47 -5.17 -18.27 13.82
N PRO A 48 -5.20 -19.48 14.39
CA PRO A 48 -6.16 -20.51 13.96
C PRO A 48 -7.61 -20.24 14.29
N ARG A 49 -7.92 -19.18 15.00
CA ARG A 49 -9.31 -18.87 15.37
C ARG A 49 -10.17 -18.46 14.18
N GLY A 50 -9.55 -17.97 13.10
CA GLY A 50 -10.28 -17.53 11.91
C GLY A 50 -10.95 -16.18 12.08
N GLY A 51 -11.88 -15.87 11.19
CA GLY A 51 -12.58 -14.60 11.18
C GLY A 51 -11.83 -13.54 10.40
N VAL A 52 -12.03 -12.26 10.71
CA VAL A 52 -11.35 -11.13 10.07
C VAL A 52 -10.01 -10.96 10.78
N ASP A 53 -9.07 -11.82 10.46
CA ASP A 53 -7.82 -11.94 11.19
C ASP A 53 -6.57 -11.76 10.34
N LYS A 54 -6.70 -11.63 9.03
CA LYS A 54 -5.57 -11.39 8.15
C LYS A 54 -5.43 -9.91 7.89
N SER A 55 -4.22 -9.39 8.05
CA SER A 55 -3.95 -7.97 7.82
C SER A 55 -2.94 -7.80 6.68
N CYS A 56 -3.08 -6.71 5.96
CA CYS A 56 -2.13 -6.32 4.92
C CYS A 56 -1.88 -4.83 5.03
N GLN A 57 -0.62 -4.45 5.08
CA GLN A 57 -0.20 -3.05 5.06
C GLN A 57 0.79 -2.87 3.92
N ILE A 58 0.52 -1.93 3.05
CA ILE A 58 1.37 -1.62 1.91
C ILE A 58 1.84 -0.18 2.04
N THR A 59 3.15 0.01 2.01
CA THR A 59 3.76 1.33 2.01
C THR A 59 4.56 1.49 0.73
N VAL A 60 4.36 2.60 0.02
CA VAL A 60 5.10 2.88 -1.20
C VAL A 60 5.75 4.25 -1.09
N ALA A 61 6.95 4.38 -1.68
CA ALA A 61 7.65 5.64 -1.79
C ALA A 61 7.62 6.08 -3.25
N ILE A 62 7.11 7.27 -3.50
CA ILE A 62 6.92 7.81 -4.85
C ILE A 62 7.70 9.12 -4.96
N ARG A 63 8.55 9.21 -5.98
CA ARG A 63 9.35 10.41 -6.20
C ARG A 63 8.46 11.62 -6.44
N GLY A 64 8.71 12.68 -5.70
CA GLY A 64 7.93 13.91 -5.80
C GLY A 64 6.65 13.92 -4.99
N VAL A 65 6.34 12.81 -4.33
CA VAL A 65 5.10 12.67 -3.53
C VAL A 65 5.40 12.31 -2.08
N GLY A 66 6.31 11.35 -1.86
CA GLY A 66 6.63 10.84 -0.54
C GLY A 66 6.05 9.44 -0.34
N GLU A 67 5.85 9.08 0.92
CA GLU A 67 5.31 7.77 1.28
C GLU A 67 3.80 7.79 1.37
N VAL A 68 3.19 6.72 0.86
CA VAL A 68 1.75 6.50 0.94
C VAL A 68 1.54 5.11 1.55
N LEU A 69 0.64 5.03 2.52
CA LEU A 69 0.38 3.79 3.25
C LEU A 69 -1.09 3.42 3.15
N ALA A 70 -1.36 2.14 2.88
CA ALA A 70 -2.71 1.58 2.87
C ALA A 70 -2.75 0.34 3.73
N ARG A 71 -3.86 0.15 4.46
CA ARG A 71 -4.10 -1.00 5.31
C ARG A 71 -5.43 -1.62 5.01
N ALA A 72 -5.52 -2.93 5.18
CA ALA A 72 -6.79 -3.64 5.10
C ALA A 72 -6.73 -4.90 5.94
N GLN A 73 -7.89 -5.39 6.34
CA GLN A 73 -8.06 -6.64 7.05
C GLN A 73 -9.15 -7.44 6.36
N ALA A 74 -9.02 -8.76 6.37
CA ALA A 74 -9.98 -9.63 5.75
C ALA A 74 -9.86 -11.04 6.33
N THR A 75 -10.73 -11.95 5.89
CA THR A 75 -10.73 -13.33 6.36
C THR A 75 -9.66 -14.18 5.69
N SER A 76 -9.09 -13.69 4.57
CA SER A 76 -8.00 -14.38 3.88
C SER A 76 -6.90 -13.41 3.52
N THR A 77 -5.70 -13.94 3.35
CA THR A 77 -4.54 -13.13 2.95
C THR A 77 -4.78 -12.49 1.59
N GLU A 78 -5.34 -13.24 0.64
CA GLU A 78 -5.62 -12.71 -0.69
C GLU A 78 -6.62 -11.57 -0.66
N ALA A 79 -7.69 -11.71 0.14
CA ALA A 79 -8.69 -10.65 0.27
C ALA A 79 -8.10 -9.41 0.91
N ALA A 80 -7.28 -9.58 1.96
CA ALA A 80 -6.61 -8.46 2.62
C ALA A 80 -5.69 -7.72 1.64
N LEU A 81 -4.93 -8.47 0.85
CA LEU A 81 -4.05 -7.91 -0.18
C LEU A 81 -4.84 -7.16 -1.24
N THR A 82 -5.93 -7.72 -1.71
CA THR A 82 -6.78 -7.10 -2.73
C THR A 82 -7.35 -5.78 -2.22
N HIS A 83 -7.90 -5.78 -1.01
CA HIS A 83 -8.47 -4.57 -0.43
C HIS A 83 -7.40 -3.50 -0.19
N ALA A 84 -6.24 -3.90 0.33
CA ALA A 84 -5.15 -2.97 0.58
C ALA A 84 -4.63 -2.36 -0.72
N SER A 85 -4.48 -3.16 -1.79
CA SER A 85 -3.99 -2.66 -3.07
C SER A 85 -4.97 -1.70 -3.73
N ARG A 86 -6.27 -1.95 -3.62
CA ARG A 86 -7.29 -1.03 -4.14
C ARG A 86 -7.26 0.30 -3.39
N ARG A 87 -7.16 0.22 -2.07
CA ARG A 87 -7.07 1.40 -1.23
C ARG A 87 -5.80 2.19 -1.55
N LEU A 88 -4.70 1.48 -1.75
CA LEU A 88 -3.43 2.09 -2.11
C LEU A 88 -3.54 2.88 -3.41
N LYS A 89 -4.15 2.29 -4.43
CA LYS A 89 -4.33 2.96 -5.72
C LYS A 89 -5.07 4.28 -5.55
N TYR A 90 -6.13 4.27 -4.76
CA TYR A 90 -6.89 5.48 -4.48
C TYR A 90 -6.04 6.52 -3.74
N LEU A 91 -5.36 6.10 -2.68
CA LEU A 91 -4.57 7.01 -1.85
C LEU A 91 -3.39 7.59 -2.62
N VAL A 92 -2.73 6.80 -3.48
CA VAL A 92 -1.63 7.28 -4.30
C VAL A 92 -2.16 8.30 -5.31
N SER A 93 -3.29 8.03 -5.94
CA SER A 93 -3.90 8.97 -6.88
C SER A 93 -4.21 10.31 -6.21
N GLU A 94 -4.73 10.27 -4.98
CA GLU A 94 -5.01 11.48 -4.21
C GLU A 94 -3.71 12.22 -3.86
N ALA A 95 -2.69 11.49 -3.42
CA ALA A 95 -1.42 12.09 -3.04
C ALA A 95 -0.73 12.76 -4.25
N VAL A 96 -0.78 12.11 -5.41
CA VAL A 96 -0.22 12.69 -6.64
C VAL A 96 -0.97 13.95 -7.02
N ARG A 97 -2.29 13.94 -6.92
CA ARG A 97 -3.11 15.11 -7.24
C ARG A 97 -2.76 16.27 -6.31
N GLN A 98 -2.61 16.00 -5.02
CA GLN A 98 -2.25 17.02 -4.04
C GLN A 98 -0.85 17.58 -4.28
N ALA A 99 0.09 16.74 -4.68
CA ALA A 99 1.46 17.17 -4.97
C ALA A 99 1.52 18.11 -6.18
N ARG A 100 0.52 18.08 -7.06
CA ARG A 100 0.44 18.94 -8.24
C ARG A 100 -0.27 20.26 -7.99
N ARG A 101 -0.82 20.47 -6.79
CA ARG A 101 -1.50 21.70 -6.47
C ARG A 101 -0.53 22.87 -6.37
N PRO A 102 -1.01 24.10 -6.66
CA PRO A 102 -0.17 25.29 -6.53
C PRO A 102 0.39 25.46 -5.11
N ALA A 103 1.58 26.04 -5.01
CA ALA A 103 2.25 26.23 -3.72
C ALA A 103 1.41 27.04 -2.73
N THR A 104 0.66 28.04 -3.21
CA THR A 104 -0.21 28.85 -2.36
C THR A 104 -1.29 28.02 -1.68
N GLU A 105 -1.83 27.04 -2.40
CA GLU A 105 -2.84 26.14 -1.85
C GLU A 105 -2.23 25.23 -0.78
N SER A 106 -1.02 24.75 -1.05
CA SER A 106 -0.30 23.91 -0.08
C SER A 106 0.01 24.65 1.19
N ILE A 107 0.44 25.90 1.07
CA ILE A 107 0.71 26.76 2.23
C ILE A 107 -0.56 26.97 3.04
N ARG A 108 -1.66 27.23 2.37
CA ARG A 108 -2.95 27.46 3.02
C ARG A 108 -3.39 26.24 3.82
N ARG A 109 -3.12 25.04 3.31
CA ARG A 109 -3.43 23.80 4.02
C ARG A 109 -2.58 23.60 5.25
N MET A 110 -1.35 24.03 5.19
CA MET A 110 -0.42 23.85 6.30
C MET A 110 -0.70 24.85 7.42
N SER A 111 -1.21 26.04 7.08
CA SER A 111 -1.47 27.09 8.05
C SER A 111 -2.37 26.67 9.21
N PRO A 112 -3.52 26.00 8.98
CA PRO A 112 -4.41 25.62 10.07
C PRO A 112 -3.81 24.55 10.98
N ALA A 113 -2.83 23.82 10.50
CA ALA A 113 -2.19 22.76 11.27
C ALA A 113 -1.17 23.33 12.26
N ALA A 114 -0.77 24.54 12.04
CA ALA A 114 0.15 25.23 12.95
C ALA A 114 -0.60 25.94 14.11
#